data_c339be33752e3441ad3bf081793a68dd
#
_entry.id   c339be33752e3441ad3bf081793a68dd
#
_cell.length_a   1.000
_cell.length_b   1.000
_cell.length_c   1.000
_cell.angle_alpha   90.00
_cell.angle_beta   90.00
_cell.angle_gamma   90.00
#
_symmetry.space_group_name_H-M   'P 1'
#
loop_
_entity.id
_entity.type
_entity.pdbx_description
1 polymer ?
#
loop_
_entity_poly.entity_id
_entity_poly.type
_entity_poly.pdbx_seq_one_letter_code
_entity_poly.pdbx_strand_id
1 'polypeptide(L)'
;MNKIFLFLFLLNVDSIAKEKLTGMLGANLGDNVIQAIGKENYSKFEVNYDPRFKKDYQQFEYLTSDNYAVQIFSERKSKKIVYIANVFIIKNKQECIKRRDKDITDVQKEFILPPKKGQEVGTFGLTNKDVMVFGDEEMIVNFSCITIPNADPEAKDQYRFEILTRKLNTFLFSTEKK
;
A
#
# COMPACT_ATOMS: atom_id res chain seq x y z
N MET A 1 21.97 4.29 63.14
CA MET A 1 20.79 4.59 62.34
C MET A 1 21.22 4.84 60.91
N ASN A 2 21.15 3.79 60.04
CA ASN A 2 21.51 3.88 58.64
C ASN A 2 20.26 4.23 57.82
N LYS A 3 20.25 5.41 57.18
CA LYS A 3 19.22 5.80 56.24
C LYS A 3 19.57 5.18 54.87
N ILE A 4 18.79 4.16 54.47
CA ILE A 4 18.85 3.60 53.12
C ILE A 4 18.06 4.57 52.22
N PHE A 5 18.80 5.26 51.34
CA PHE A 5 18.20 6.03 50.24
C PHE A 5 17.79 5.05 49.13
N LEU A 6 16.50 4.82 49.04
CA LEU A 6 15.90 4.06 47.93
C LEU A 6 15.84 4.98 46.71
N PHE A 7 16.79 4.84 45.77
CA PHE A 7 16.73 5.49 44.47
C PHE A 7 15.67 4.76 43.62
N LEU A 8 14.46 5.31 43.54
CA LEU A 8 13.50 4.93 42.54
C LEU A 8 13.99 5.42 41.18
N PHE A 9 14.60 4.52 40.41
CA PHE A 9 14.75 4.70 38.97
C PHE A 9 13.36 4.62 38.34
N LEU A 10 12.74 5.76 38.09
CA LEU A 10 11.65 5.90 37.14
C LEU A 10 12.23 5.63 35.78
N LEU A 11 12.13 4.39 35.31
CA LEU A 11 12.27 4.06 33.90
C LEU A 11 11.15 4.78 33.17
N ASN A 12 11.43 5.97 32.66
CA ASN A 12 10.63 6.56 31.60
C ASN A 12 10.77 5.62 30.39
N VAL A 13 9.87 4.68 30.29
CA VAL A 13 9.60 3.99 29.03
C VAL A 13 8.91 5.04 28.18
N ASP A 14 9.70 5.82 27.42
CA ASP A 14 9.14 6.64 26.36
C ASP A 14 8.38 5.69 25.45
N SER A 15 7.06 5.64 25.61
CA SER A 15 6.20 5.00 24.64
C SER A 15 6.31 5.85 23.39
N ILE A 16 7.16 5.45 22.45
CA ILE A 16 7.25 6.07 21.14
C ILE A 16 5.84 6.03 20.57
N ALA A 17 5.20 7.19 20.48
CA ALA A 17 3.87 7.29 19.90
C ALA A 17 3.95 6.81 18.46
N LYS A 18 3.12 5.80 18.13
CA LYS A 18 3.06 5.29 16.76
C LYS A 18 2.60 6.39 15.83
N GLU A 19 3.27 6.52 14.70
CA GLU A 19 2.87 7.46 13.64
C GLU A 19 1.75 6.89 12.77
N LYS A 20 0.94 7.77 12.19
CA LYS A 20 -0.07 7.38 11.19
C LYS A 20 0.65 6.87 9.94
N LEU A 21 0.22 5.71 9.42
CA LEU A 21 0.75 5.20 8.17
C LEU A 21 0.29 6.11 7.02
N THR A 22 1.21 6.81 6.37
CA THR A 22 0.91 7.72 5.25
C THR A 22 1.61 7.32 3.95
N GLY A 23 2.52 6.36 4.02
CA GLY A 23 3.32 5.93 2.87
C GLY A 23 4.11 4.65 3.14
N MET A 24 4.98 4.33 2.20
CA MET A 24 5.92 3.21 2.30
C MET A 24 7.15 3.47 1.43
N LEU A 25 8.23 2.76 1.71
CA LEU A 25 9.48 2.83 0.91
C LEU A 25 10.07 4.25 0.80
N GLY A 26 9.89 5.08 1.83
CA GLY A 26 10.40 6.45 1.84
C GLY A 26 9.58 7.45 1.02
N ALA A 27 8.41 7.06 0.53
CA ALA A 27 7.47 7.93 -0.17
C ALA A 27 6.13 7.97 0.56
N ASN A 28 5.49 9.13 0.64
CA ASN A 28 4.19 9.33 1.27
C ASN A 28 3.15 9.82 0.26
N LEU A 29 1.87 9.58 0.58
CA LEU A 29 0.78 10.24 -0.16
C LEU A 29 0.94 11.77 -0.03
N GLY A 30 0.81 12.47 -1.15
CA GLY A 30 0.98 13.92 -1.22
C GLY A 30 2.40 14.40 -1.52
N ASP A 31 3.41 13.55 -1.39
CA ASP A 31 4.79 13.89 -1.78
C ASP A 31 4.89 14.16 -3.29
N ASN A 32 5.90 14.94 -3.68
CA ASN A 32 6.22 15.12 -5.10
C ASN A 32 6.91 13.87 -5.64
N VAL A 33 6.31 13.23 -6.64
CA VAL A 33 6.80 11.96 -7.19
C VAL A 33 8.23 12.07 -7.75
N ILE A 34 8.60 13.21 -8.36
CA ILE A 34 9.94 13.40 -8.90
C ILE A 34 11.00 13.43 -7.79
N GLN A 35 10.64 14.00 -6.63
CA GLN A 35 11.53 14.03 -5.46
C GLN A 35 11.62 12.66 -4.81
N ALA A 36 10.49 11.94 -4.71
CA ALA A 36 10.42 10.63 -4.06
C ALA A 36 11.19 9.54 -4.85
N ILE A 37 11.02 9.46 -6.17
CA ILE A 37 11.64 8.40 -6.98
C ILE A 37 12.90 8.85 -7.75
N GLY A 38 13.19 10.14 -7.77
CA GLY A 38 14.29 10.73 -8.53
C GLY A 38 13.94 11.01 -9.99
N LYS A 39 14.57 12.05 -10.54
CA LYS A 39 14.28 12.54 -11.91
C LYS A 39 14.56 11.48 -12.99
N GLU A 40 15.60 10.70 -12.83
CA GLU A 40 15.96 9.64 -13.77
C GLU A 40 14.88 8.55 -13.81
N ASN A 41 14.47 8.06 -12.64
CA ASN A 41 13.43 7.04 -12.51
C ASN A 41 12.08 7.54 -13.00
N TYR A 42 11.75 8.81 -12.76
CA TYR A 42 10.53 9.44 -13.27
C TYR A 42 10.42 9.37 -14.79
N SER A 43 11.53 9.53 -15.53
CA SER A 43 11.54 9.43 -16.98
C SER A 43 11.57 7.98 -17.49
N LYS A 44 12.19 7.07 -16.72
CA LYS A 44 12.46 5.70 -17.15
C LYS A 44 11.32 4.73 -16.87
N PHE A 45 10.60 4.91 -15.76
CA PHE A 45 9.65 3.92 -15.27
C PHE A 45 8.18 4.32 -15.43
N GLU A 46 7.89 5.38 -16.19
CA GLU A 46 6.50 5.71 -16.53
C GLU A 46 5.91 4.57 -17.38
N VAL A 47 4.77 4.05 -16.92
CA VAL A 47 3.99 3.01 -17.60
C VAL A 47 2.58 3.51 -17.87
N ASN A 48 1.84 2.84 -18.74
CA ASN A 48 0.50 3.26 -19.13
C ASN A 48 -0.40 2.02 -19.27
N TYR A 49 -0.66 1.37 -18.15
CA TYR A 49 -1.46 0.14 -18.13
C TYR A 49 -2.94 0.40 -18.42
N ASP A 50 -3.48 1.53 -17.98
CA ASP A 50 -4.89 1.81 -18.13
C ASP A 50 -5.11 3.20 -18.77
N PRO A 51 -5.65 3.24 -19.99
CA PRO A 51 -5.91 4.49 -20.70
C PRO A 51 -6.84 5.47 -19.95
N ARG A 52 -7.68 4.98 -19.03
CA ARG A 52 -8.59 5.81 -18.23
C ARG A 52 -7.81 6.77 -17.32
N PHE A 53 -6.63 6.36 -16.86
CA PHE A 53 -5.77 7.18 -16.00
C PHE A 53 -4.96 8.22 -16.75
N LYS A 54 -4.66 7.98 -18.04
CA LYS A 54 -3.70 8.78 -18.82
C LYS A 54 -3.93 10.29 -18.78
N LYS A 55 -5.18 10.74 -18.63
CA LYS A 55 -5.52 12.16 -18.63
C LYS A 55 -5.10 12.83 -17.30
N ASP A 56 -5.38 12.20 -16.19
CA ASP A 56 -5.31 12.82 -14.86
C ASP A 56 -4.16 12.30 -14.01
N TYR A 57 -3.65 11.10 -14.31
CA TYR A 57 -2.61 10.43 -13.53
C TYR A 57 -1.44 9.98 -14.38
N GLN A 58 -0.28 9.81 -13.74
CA GLN A 58 0.88 9.13 -14.25
C GLN A 58 1.12 7.89 -13.39
N GLN A 59 1.52 6.82 -14.04
CA GLN A 59 1.77 5.51 -13.41
C GLN A 59 3.24 5.18 -13.58
N PHE A 60 3.87 4.73 -12.51
CA PHE A 60 5.26 4.28 -12.49
C PHE A 60 5.30 2.88 -11.90
N GLU A 61 6.05 2.01 -12.55
CA GLU A 61 6.32 0.68 -12.04
C GLU A 61 7.78 0.33 -12.22
N TYR A 62 8.38 -0.18 -11.16
CA TYR A 62 9.73 -0.71 -11.22
C TYR A 62 9.84 -2.04 -10.48
N LEU A 63 10.48 -3.00 -11.14
CA LEU A 63 10.80 -4.29 -10.56
C LEU A 63 12.02 -4.12 -9.66
N THR A 64 11.91 -4.56 -8.43
CA THR A 64 13.01 -4.58 -7.47
C THR A 64 13.67 -5.95 -7.39
N SER A 65 12.94 -6.99 -7.81
CA SER A 65 13.40 -8.37 -7.97
C SER A 65 12.40 -9.13 -8.84
N ASP A 66 12.70 -10.38 -9.19
CA ASP A 66 11.85 -11.22 -10.04
C ASP A 66 10.42 -11.40 -9.56
N ASN A 67 10.19 -11.25 -8.25
CA ASN A 67 8.88 -11.48 -7.63
C ASN A 67 8.33 -10.26 -6.87
N TYR A 68 8.92 -9.08 -7.07
CA TYR A 68 8.55 -7.89 -6.32
C TYR A 68 8.58 -6.63 -7.18
N ALA A 69 7.48 -5.93 -7.26
CA ALA A 69 7.34 -4.64 -7.92
C ALA A 69 6.80 -3.56 -6.99
N VAL A 70 7.20 -2.33 -7.26
CA VAL A 70 6.62 -1.12 -6.65
C VAL A 70 5.84 -0.38 -7.71
N GLN A 71 4.60 -0.02 -7.37
CA GLN A 71 3.73 0.80 -8.21
C GLN A 71 3.44 2.12 -7.52
N ILE A 72 3.59 3.23 -8.24
CA ILE A 72 3.29 4.58 -7.75
C ILE A 72 2.43 5.29 -8.78
N PHE A 73 1.32 5.90 -8.34
CA PHE A 73 0.56 6.81 -9.18
C PHE A 73 0.64 8.22 -8.62
N SER A 74 0.81 9.18 -9.51
CA SER A 74 0.76 10.60 -9.17
C SER A 74 -0.25 11.34 -10.02
N GLU A 75 -0.81 12.41 -9.49
CA GLU A 75 -1.59 13.34 -10.30
C GLU A 75 -0.67 13.98 -11.36
N ARG A 76 -1.11 14.02 -12.62
CA ARG A 76 -0.29 14.53 -13.73
C ARG A 76 0.07 16.01 -13.59
N LYS A 77 -0.86 16.84 -13.09
CA LYS A 77 -0.66 18.29 -12.93
C LYS A 77 0.17 18.64 -11.70
N SER A 78 -0.22 18.14 -10.54
CA SER A 78 0.42 18.50 -9.26
C SER A 78 1.67 17.69 -8.96
N LYS A 79 1.89 16.57 -9.66
CA LYS A 79 2.94 15.57 -9.37
C LYS A 79 2.86 14.97 -7.97
N LYS A 80 1.72 15.12 -7.30
CA LYS A 80 1.50 14.53 -5.97
C LYS A 80 1.19 13.06 -6.07
N ILE A 81 1.86 12.26 -5.25
CA ILE A 81 1.61 10.83 -5.10
C ILE A 81 0.22 10.63 -4.52
N VAL A 82 -0.58 9.77 -5.16
CA VAL A 82 -1.95 9.43 -4.74
C VAL A 82 -2.15 7.94 -4.51
N TYR A 83 -1.17 7.12 -4.88
CA TYR A 83 -1.17 5.67 -4.71
C TYR A 83 0.26 5.16 -4.62
N ILE A 84 0.48 4.24 -3.69
CA ILE A 84 1.72 3.48 -3.56
C ILE A 84 1.32 2.03 -3.29
N ALA A 85 1.91 1.09 -4.00
CA ALA A 85 1.72 -0.33 -3.74
C ALA A 85 3.01 -1.12 -3.81
N ASN A 86 3.09 -2.10 -2.94
CA ASN A 86 4.00 -3.23 -3.04
C ASN A 86 3.25 -4.42 -3.62
N VAL A 87 3.76 -4.98 -4.69
CA VAL A 87 3.17 -6.11 -5.41
C VAL A 87 4.16 -7.28 -5.36
N PHE A 88 3.71 -8.41 -4.84
CA PHE A 88 4.50 -9.64 -4.74
C PHE A 88 3.80 -10.75 -5.51
N ILE A 89 4.56 -11.49 -6.32
CA ILE A 89 4.10 -12.74 -6.90
C ILE A 89 4.20 -13.82 -5.82
N ILE A 90 3.12 -14.55 -5.61
CA ILE A 90 2.96 -15.55 -4.55
C ILE A 90 2.58 -16.89 -5.19
N LYS A 91 3.05 -18.00 -4.63
CA LYS A 91 2.84 -19.34 -5.18
C LYS A 91 1.37 -19.78 -5.20
N ASN A 92 0.59 -19.36 -4.21
CA ASN A 92 -0.81 -19.74 -4.10
C ASN A 92 -1.58 -18.83 -3.13
N LYS A 93 -2.91 -18.90 -3.20
CA LYS A 93 -3.83 -18.10 -2.38
C LYS A 93 -3.62 -18.27 -0.86
N GLN A 94 -3.30 -19.46 -0.39
CA GLN A 94 -3.12 -19.71 1.05
C GLN A 94 -1.87 -19.02 1.60
N GLU A 95 -0.78 -19.07 0.84
CA GLU A 95 0.45 -18.35 1.17
C GLU A 95 0.21 -16.82 1.16
N CYS A 96 -0.58 -16.34 0.21
CA CYS A 96 -0.98 -14.95 0.15
C CYS A 96 -1.74 -14.51 1.41
N ILE A 97 -2.76 -15.25 1.82
CA ILE A 97 -3.54 -14.95 3.02
C ILE A 97 -2.65 -14.93 4.26
N LYS A 98 -1.78 -15.93 4.42
CA LYS A 98 -0.84 -16.00 5.54
C LYS A 98 0.10 -14.78 5.59
N ARG A 99 0.63 -14.37 4.44
CA ARG A 99 1.47 -13.18 4.33
C ARG A 99 0.68 -11.91 4.66
N ARG A 100 -0.50 -11.75 4.09
CA ARG A 100 -1.39 -10.63 4.36
C ARG A 100 -1.64 -10.43 5.85
N ASP A 101 -2.05 -11.49 6.53
CA ASP A 101 -2.42 -11.42 7.95
C ASP A 101 -1.19 -11.13 8.84
N LYS A 102 -0.01 -11.65 8.44
CA LYS A 102 1.26 -11.29 9.08
C LYS A 102 1.60 -9.82 8.87
N ASP A 103 1.54 -9.32 7.64
CA ASP A 103 1.91 -7.95 7.32
C ASP A 103 0.95 -6.94 7.99
N ILE A 104 -0.36 -7.22 8.08
CA ILE A 104 -1.31 -6.42 8.87
C ILE A 104 -0.84 -6.31 10.33
N THR A 105 -0.49 -7.45 10.93
CA THR A 105 -0.02 -7.50 12.32
C THR A 105 1.27 -6.70 12.51
N ASP A 106 2.22 -6.84 11.59
CA ASP A 106 3.52 -6.18 11.68
C ASP A 106 3.38 -4.67 11.47
N VAL A 107 2.58 -4.22 10.48
CA VAL A 107 2.29 -2.80 10.27
C VAL A 107 1.58 -2.19 11.47
N GLN A 108 0.62 -2.90 12.11
CA GLN A 108 -0.06 -2.42 13.31
C GLN A 108 0.85 -2.30 14.55
N LYS A 109 2.00 -2.99 14.58
CA LYS A 109 2.99 -2.80 15.66
C LYS A 109 3.72 -1.47 15.54
N GLU A 110 3.99 -1.02 14.33
CA GLU A 110 4.83 0.16 14.03
C GLU A 110 4.00 1.42 13.76
N PHE A 111 2.82 1.27 13.14
CA PHE A 111 2.00 2.37 12.68
C PHE A 111 0.56 2.32 13.19
N ILE A 112 -0.09 3.48 13.18
CA ILE A 112 -1.53 3.60 13.36
C ILE A 112 -2.19 3.45 11.99
N LEU A 113 -2.92 2.35 11.78
CA LEU A 113 -3.79 2.19 10.62
C LEU A 113 -5.09 2.98 10.78
N PRO A 114 -5.71 3.45 9.69
CA PRO A 114 -7.08 3.91 9.70
C PRO A 114 -8.05 2.83 10.24
N PRO A 115 -9.29 3.19 10.61
CA PRO A 115 -10.27 2.21 11.07
C PRO A 115 -10.48 1.07 10.07
N LYS A 116 -10.57 -0.16 10.56
CA LYS A 116 -10.90 -1.33 9.73
C LYS A 116 -12.32 -1.17 9.18
N LYS A 117 -12.49 -1.24 7.86
CA LYS A 117 -13.78 -1.19 7.17
C LYS A 117 -14.38 -2.57 6.97
N GLY A 118 -13.55 -3.59 6.82
CA GLY A 118 -14.00 -4.97 6.63
C GLY A 118 -13.10 -5.77 5.72
N GLN A 119 -13.67 -6.87 5.24
CA GLN A 119 -13.07 -7.73 4.23
C GLN A 119 -14.02 -7.80 3.03
N GLU A 120 -13.47 -7.60 1.84
CA GLU A 120 -14.19 -7.71 0.58
C GLU A 120 -13.67 -8.93 -0.18
N VAL A 121 -14.55 -9.85 -0.51
CA VAL A 121 -14.22 -11.06 -1.29
C VAL A 121 -15.14 -11.10 -2.50
N GLY A 122 -14.57 -11.20 -3.70
CA GLY A 122 -15.35 -11.23 -4.91
C GLY A 122 -14.53 -11.24 -6.18
N THR A 123 -15.24 -11.22 -7.31
CA THR A 123 -14.65 -11.10 -8.64
C THR A 123 -14.80 -9.65 -9.10
N PHE A 124 -13.69 -9.03 -9.49
CA PHE A 124 -13.62 -7.66 -9.99
C PHE A 124 -12.99 -7.70 -11.39
N GLY A 125 -13.81 -7.50 -12.42
CA GLY A 125 -13.39 -7.72 -13.79
C GLY A 125 -12.93 -9.16 -14.03
N LEU A 126 -11.67 -9.32 -14.46
CA LEU A 126 -11.05 -10.64 -14.71
C LEU A 126 -10.26 -11.20 -13.51
N THR A 127 -10.37 -10.58 -12.34
CA THR A 127 -9.58 -10.97 -11.16
C THR A 127 -10.46 -11.38 -10.00
N ASN A 128 -10.06 -12.42 -9.27
CA ASN A 128 -10.62 -12.77 -7.97
C ASN A 128 -9.79 -12.07 -6.88
N LYS A 129 -10.45 -11.36 -5.97
CA LYS A 129 -9.81 -10.60 -4.89
C LYS A 129 -10.34 -11.01 -3.53
N ASP A 130 -9.45 -11.02 -2.55
CA ASP A 130 -9.73 -11.13 -1.12
C ASP A 130 -8.96 -10.01 -0.42
N VAL A 131 -9.67 -8.95 -0.03
CA VAL A 131 -9.08 -7.67 0.40
C VAL A 131 -9.49 -7.34 1.83
N MET A 132 -8.51 -7.10 2.70
CA MET A 132 -8.74 -6.46 4.00
C MET A 132 -8.59 -4.95 3.84
N VAL A 133 -9.65 -4.21 4.16
CA VAL A 133 -9.76 -2.77 3.93
C VAL A 133 -9.73 -2.01 5.24
N PHE A 134 -8.84 -1.02 5.33
CA PHE A 134 -8.77 -0.01 6.37
C PHE A 134 -8.94 1.36 5.71
N GLY A 135 -9.63 2.30 6.33
CA GLY A 135 -9.80 3.60 5.69
C GLY A 135 -10.50 4.64 6.55
N ASP A 136 -10.19 5.90 6.28
CA ASP A 136 -10.83 7.09 6.80
C ASP A 136 -11.31 7.99 5.65
N GLU A 137 -11.56 9.27 5.91
CA GLU A 137 -12.01 10.22 4.88
C GLU A 137 -10.90 10.63 3.89
N GLU A 138 -9.64 10.46 4.27
CA GLU A 138 -8.49 10.89 3.48
C GLU A 138 -7.87 9.76 2.66
N MET A 139 -7.75 8.57 3.26
CA MET A 139 -6.99 7.47 2.67
C MET A 139 -7.63 6.11 2.87
N ILE A 140 -7.23 5.19 2.02
CA ILE A 140 -7.54 3.75 2.09
C ILE A 140 -6.22 2.99 2.15
N VAL A 141 -6.19 1.95 2.96
CA VAL A 141 -5.10 0.97 3.05
C VAL A 141 -5.70 -0.40 2.77
N ASN A 142 -5.19 -1.07 1.75
CA ASN A 142 -5.63 -2.39 1.34
C ASN A 142 -4.50 -3.41 1.50
N PHE A 143 -4.86 -4.58 2.01
CA PHE A 143 -4.03 -5.78 1.98
C PHE A 143 -4.77 -6.82 1.17
N SER A 144 -4.32 -7.06 -0.07
CA SER A 144 -5.09 -7.77 -1.09
C SER A 144 -4.41 -9.06 -1.51
N CYS A 145 -5.17 -10.15 -1.57
CA CYS A 145 -4.81 -11.35 -2.31
C CYS A 145 -5.59 -11.37 -3.62
N ILE A 146 -4.87 -11.39 -4.74
CA ILE A 146 -5.43 -11.30 -6.08
C ILE A 146 -5.05 -12.56 -6.86
N THR A 147 -6.04 -13.21 -7.47
CA THR A 147 -5.83 -14.29 -8.44
C THR A 147 -6.29 -13.83 -9.80
N ILE A 148 -5.41 -13.91 -10.80
CA ILE A 148 -5.69 -13.58 -12.19
C ILE A 148 -5.85 -14.90 -12.96
N PRO A 149 -7.10 -15.36 -13.26
CA PRO A 149 -7.35 -16.73 -13.75
C PRO A 149 -6.62 -17.10 -15.04
N ASN A 150 -6.42 -16.12 -15.93
CA ASN A 150 -5.84 -16.31 -17.25
C ASN A 150 -4.39 -15.81 -17.35
N ALA A 151 -3.74 -15.50 -16.24
CA ALA A 151 -2.33 -15.15 -16.23
C ALA A 151 -1.45 -16.40 -16.34
N ASP A 152 -0.17 -16.17 -16.64
CA ASP A 152 0.85 -17.18 -16.53
C ASP A 152 0.77 -17.83 -15.13
N PRO A 153 0.85 -19.17 -15.02
CA PRO A 153 0.80 -19.87 -13.73
C PRO A 153 1.78 -19.31 -12.69
N GLU A 154 2.94 -18.82 -13.13
CA GLU A 154 3.95 -18.22 -12.25
C GLU A 154 3.57 -16.82 -11.75
N ALA A 155 2.70 -16.10 -12.45
CA ALA A 155 2.25 -14.74 -12.11
C ALA A 155 0.78 -14.66 -11.65
N LYS A 156 0.12 -15.81 -11.53
CA LYS A 156 -1.33 -15.91 -11.32
C LYS A 156 -1.78 -15.33 -9.99
N ASP A 157 -1.06 -15.62 -8.92
CA ASP A 157 -1.41 -15.20 -7.57
C ASP A 157 -0.49 -14.06 -7.12
N GLN A 158 -1.09 -12.97 -6.64
CA GLN A 158 -0.38 -11.78 -6.21
C GLN A 158 -0.85 -11.37 -4.83
N TYR A 159 0.09 -10.94 -4.00
CA TYR A 159 -0.17 -10.17 -2.80
C TYR A 159 0.12 -8.69 -3.05
N ARG A 160 -0.80 -7.82 -2.64
CA ARG A 160 -0.62 -6.37 -2.73
C ARG A 160 -0.88 -5.71 -1.38
N PHE A 161 0.06 -4.86 -0.99
CA PHE A 161 -0.11 -3.89 0.08
C PHE A 161 -0.19 -2.51 -0.56
N GLU A 162 -1.33 -1.85 -0.43
CA GLU A 162 -1.68 -0.63 -1.17
C GLU A 162 -2.09 0.47 -0.20
N ILE A 163 -1.59 1.69 -0.44
CA ILE A 163 -2.03 2.93 0.24
C ILE A 163 -2.45 3.90 -0.85
N LEU A 164 -3.68 4.40 -0.77
CA LEU A 164 -4.22 5.31 -1.78
C LEU A 164 -5.11 6.39 -1.18
N THR A 165 -5.20 7.54 -1.87
CA THR A 165 -6.12 8.59 -1.47
C THR A 165 -7.57 8.16 -1.70
N ARG A 166 -8.49 8.61 -0.85
CA ARG A 166 -9.92 8.37 -1.01
C ARG A 166 -10.44 8.83 -2.37
N LYS A 167 -9.92 9.97 -2.86
CA LYS A 167 -10.27 10.52 -4.17
C LYS A 167 -9.97 9.53 -5.31
N LEU A 168 -8.78 8.92 -5.31
CA LEU A 168 -8.41 7.92 -6.32
C LEU A 168 -9.28 6.67 -6.19
N ASN A 169 -9.51 6.20 -4.97
CA ASN A 169 -10.38 5.05 -4.72
C ASN A 169 -11.79 5.27 -5.30
N THR A 170 -12.39 6.44 -5.06
CA THR A 170 -13.71 6.80 -5.62
C THR A 170 -13.68 6.83 -7.14
N PHE A 171 -12.62 7.35 -7.75
CA PHE A 171 -12.43 7.36 -9.20
C PHE A 171 -12.40 5.93 -9.77
N LEU A 172 -11.64 5.02 -9.16
CA LEU A 172 -11.54 3.63 -9.59
C LEU A 172 -12.90 2.93 -9.61
N PHE A 173 -13.68 3.09 -8.56
CA PHE A 173 -15.00 2.43 -8.45
C PHE A 173 -16.12 3.11 -9.27
N SER A 174 -16.00 4.41 -9.60
CA SER A 174 -17.00 5.10 -10.41
C SER A 174 -16.96 4.70 -11.88
N THR A 175 -15.80 4.25 -12.38
CA THR A 175 -15.60 3.84 -13.77
C THR A 175 -16.00 2.39 -14.06
N GLU A 176 -16.23 1.56 -13.03
CA GLU A 176 -16.68 0.17 -13.19
C GLU A 176 -18.19 0.04 -13.44
N LYS A 177 -18.97 1.12 -13.29
CA LYS A 177 -20.44 1.10 -13.45
C LYS A 177 -20.94 1.51 -14.84
N LYS A 178 -20.07 1.66 -15.80
CA LYS A 178 -20.37 1.93 -17.20
C LYS A 178 -19.89 0.78 -18.07
#